data_bd7cbeeb675222fc047271a717c26b13
#
_entry.id   bd7cbeeb675222fc047271a717c26b13
#
_cell.length_a   1.000
_cell.length_b   1.000
_cell.length_c   1.000
_cell.angle_alpha   90.00
_cell.angle_beta   90.00
_cell.angle_gamma   90.00
#
_symmetry.space_group_name_H-M   'P 1'
#
loop_
_entity.id
_entity.type
_entity.pdbx_description
1 polymer ?
#
loop_
_entity_poly.entity_id
_entity_poly.type
_entity_poly.pdbx_seq_one_letter_code
_entity_poly.pdbx_strand_id
1 'polypeptide(L)'
;TASILKQFFVDPNYEAFEADLTVESELRLDRWGVAGRVFQMPGHTPGSLVVELDDGRTFVGDMVLGGYLGGAIRPTRAGEHYFHADRQRNLQNIRTLLQSTAREFHLGHGGPVSRESVLTAFGDLPAP
;
A
#
# COMPACT_ATOMS: atom_id res chain seq x y z
N THR A 1 -10.87 -2.77 -23.48
CA THR A 1 -9.44 -2.41 -23.25
C THR A 1 -8.88 -3.06 -21.99
N ALA A 2 -9.63 -3.08 -20.87
CA ALA A 2 -9.20 -3.73 -19.61
C ALA A 2 -9.04 -5.27 -19.77
N SER A 3 -9.82 -5.91 -20.65
CA SER A 3 -9.77 -7.36 -20.88
C SER A 3 -8.50 -7.82 -21.60
N ILE A 4 -7.94 -6.98 -22.47
CA ILE A 4 -6.72 -7.27 -23.22
C ILE A 4 -5.48 -7.19 -22.30
N LEU A 5 -5.44 -6.21 -21.39
CA LEU A 5 -4.36 -6.07 -20.42
C LEU A 5 -4.31 -7.25 -19.43
N LYS A 6 -5.46 -7.78 -19.00
CA LYS A 6 -5.51 -8.97 -18.13
C LYS A 6 -4.85 -10.20 -18.79
N GLN A 7 -4.96 -10.38 -20.09
CA GLN A 7 -4.41 -11.53 -20.81
C GLN A 7 -2.87 -11.53 -20.89
N PHE A 8 -2.24 -10.36 -20.74
CA PHE A 8 -0.77 -10.23 -20.82
C PHE A 8 -0.04 -10.28 -19.49
N PHE A 9 -0.73 -10.08 -18.36
CA PHE A 9 -0.09 -9.90 -17.04
C PHE A 9 -0.59 -10.85 -15.95
N VAL A 10 -1.58 -11.69 -16.21
CA VAL A 10 -2.09 -12.66 -15.24
C VAL A 10 -1.84 -14.07 -15.78
N ASP A 11 -1.03 -14.85 -15.08
CA ASP A 11 -0.90 -16.28 -15.36
C ASP A 11 -2.23 -16.97 -15.00
N PRO A 12 -2.96 -17.52 -15.99
CA PRO A 12 -4.23 -18.19 -15.72
C PRO A 12 -4.06 -19.54 -14.98
N ASN A 13 -2.83 -20.03 -14.86
CA ASN A 13 -2.50 -21.29 -14.19
C ASN A 13 -1.96 -21.08 -12.76
N TYR A 14 -2.19 -19.90 -12.17
CA TYR A 14 -1.79 -19.65 -10.79
C TYR A 14 -2.51 -20.62 -9.84
N GLU A 15 -1.73 -21.45 -9.14
CA GLU A 15 -2.24 -22.32 -8.08
C GLU A 15 -2.56 -21.49 -6.82
N ALA A 16 -3.78 -21.59 -6.34
CA ALA A 16 -4.15 -21.00 -5.06
C ALA A 16 -3.41 -21.74 -3.94
N PHE A 17 -2.87 -21.00 -2.99
CA PHE A 17 -2.28 -21.55 -1.77
C PHE A 17 -3.08 -21.10 -0.54
N GLU A 18 -3.06 -21.89 0.50
CA GLU A 18 -3.61 -21.49 1.80
C GLU A 18 -2.57 -20.72 2.60
N ALA A 19 -3.00 -19.64 3.23
CA ALA A 19 -2.12 -18.85 4.08
C ALA A 19 -1.89 -19.59 5.42
N ASP A 20 -0.63 -19.67 5.87
CA ASP A 20 -0.29 -20.24 7.18
C ASP A 20 -0.86 -19.39 8.34
N LEU A 21 -1.03 -18.10 8.10
CA LEU A 21 -1.57 -17.15 9.08
C LEU A 21 -2.47 -16.13 8.39
N THR A 22 -3.58 -15.82 9.02
CA THR A 22 -4.46 -14.71 8.66
C THR A 22 -4.27 -13.55 9.65
N VAL A 23 -4.28 -12.33 9.14
CA VAL A 23 -4.21 -11.12 9.97
C VAL A 23 -5.62 -10.55 10.07
N GLU A 24 -6.27 -10.74 11.22
CA GLU A 24 -7.63 -10.24 11.45
C GLU A 24 -7.66 -8.79 11.97
N SER A 25 -6.63 -8.38 12.70
CA SER A 25 -6.50 -7.02 13.23
C SER A 25 -5.07 -6.51 13.11
N GLU A 26 -4.25 -6.85 14.09
CA GLU A 26 -2.82 -6.50 14.16
C GLU A 26 -2.02 -7.70 14.66
N LEU A 27 -0.81 -7.87 14.13
CA LEU A 27 0.13 -8.90 14.53
C LEU A 27 1.54 -8.32 14.61
N ARG A 28 2.20 -8.47 15.78
CA ARG A 28 3.63 -8.15 15.94
C ARG A 28 4.49 -9.22 15.25
N LEU A 29 5.58 -8.77 14.63
CA LEU A 29 6.47 -9.60 13.83
C LEU A 29 7.74 -10.03 14.58
N ASP A 30 7.90 -9.64 15.85
CA ASP A 30 9.10 -9.89 16.66
C ASP A 30 9.46 -11.38 16.75
N ARG A 31 8.47 -12.26 16.81
CA ARG A 31 8.70 -13.72 16.86
C ARG A 31 9.38 -14.28 15.60
N TRP A 32 9.38 -13.52 14.49
CA TRP A 32 10.11 -13.86 13.28
C TRP A 32 11.38 -13.01 13.09
N GLY A 33 11.82 -12.29 14.14
CA GLY A 33 13.02 -11.46 14.10
C GLY A 33 12.85 -10.12 13.37
N VAL A 34 11.61 -9.70 13.12
CA VAL A 34 11.31 -8.42 12.47
C VAL A 34 10.71 -7.46 13.48
N ALA A 35 11.40 -6.36 13.76
CA ALA A 35 10.90 -5.30 14.64
C ALA A 35 9.83 -4.47 13.89
N GLY A 36 8.58 -4.82 14.10
CA GLY A 36 7.46 -4.21 13.38
C GLY A 36 6.15 -4.94 13.61
N ARG A 37 5.13 -4.50 12.87
CA ARG A 37 3.79 -5.07 12.93
C ARG A 37 3.15 -5.13 11.54
N VAL A 38 2.19 -6.02 11.37
CA VAL A 38 1.31 -6.10 10.19
C VAL A 38 -0.14 -5.92 10.65
N PHE A 39 -0.93 -5.20 9.88
CA PHE A 39 -2.34 -4.96 10.18
C PHE A 39 -3.16 -4.70 8.91
N GLN A 40 -4.48 -4.87 9.02
CA GLN A 40 -5.38 -4.64 7.91
C GLN A 40 -5.60 -3.14 7.69
N MET A 41 -5.54 -2.73 6.41
CA MET A 41 -5.95 -1.42 5.93
C MET A 41 -6.71 -1.53 4.61
N PRO A 42 -7.92 -2.11 4.63
CA PRO A 42 -8.72 -2.28 3.42
C PRO A 42 -9.10 -0.94 2.81
N GLY A 43 -9.10 -0.89 1.47
CA GLY A 43 -9.40 0.31 0.69
C GLY A 43 -9.01 0.11 -0.76
N HIS A 44 -7.73 -0.09 -1.05
CA HIS A 44 -7.31 -0.49 -2.40
C HIS A 44 -7.93 -1.84 -2.77
N THR A 45 -7.81 -2.81 -1.89
CA THR A 45 -8.57 -4.07 -1.90
C THR A 45 -9.18 -4.36 -0.53
N PRO A 46 -10.20 -5.24 -0.42
CA PRO A 46 -10.73 -5.65 0.88
C PRO A 46 -9.69 -6.32 1.79
N GLY A 47 -8.71 -7.01 1.21
CA GLY A 47 -7.66 -7.73 1.93
C GLY A 47 -6.34 -6.97 2.07
N SER A 48 -6.30 -5.66 1.78
CA SER A 48 -5.06 -4.88 1.87
C SER A 48 -4.47 -4.90 3.27
N LEU A 49 -3.17 -5.20 3.35
CA LEU A 49 -2.36 -5.22 4.56
C LEU A 49 -1.29 -4.13 4.49
N VAL A 50 -0.90 -3.63 5.65
CA VAL A 50 0.24 -2.74 5.83
C VAL A 50 1.22 -3.39 6.78
N VAL A 51 2.52 -3.33 6.46
CA VAL A 51 3.60 -3.68 7.38
C VAL A 51 4.32 -2.40 7.77
N GLU A 52 4.32 -2.07 9.06
CA GLU A 52 5.02 -0.92 9.62
C GLU A 52 6.18 -1.41 10.48
N LEU A 53 7.41 -1.04 10.11
CA LEU A 53 8.60 -1.36 10.86
C LEU A 53 8.85 -0.28 11.93
N ASP A 54 9.45 -0.67 13.04
CA ASP A 54 9.72 0.22 14.17
C ASP A 54 10.73 1.34 13.81
N ASP A 55 11.46 1.22 12.69
CA ASP A 55 12.36 2.24 12.16
C ASP A 55 11.67 3.29 11.24
N GLY A 56 10.37 3.14 11.01
CA GLY A 56 9.55 4.05 10.22
C GLY A 56 9.43 3.70 8.74
N ARG A 57 10.01 2.59 8.28
CA ARG A 57 9.72 2.04 6.95
C ARG A 57 8.35 1.36 6.98
N THR A 58 7.52 1.67 5.99
CA THR A 58 6.13 1.18 5.95
C THR A 58 5.80 0.64 4.57
N PHE A 59 5.41 -0.62 4.48
CA PHE A 59 5.03 -1.30 3.23
C PHE A 59 3.52 -1.21 3.08
N VAL A 60 3.06 -0.48 2.08
CA VAL A 60 1.64 -0.14 1.89
C VAL A 60 1.02 -0.74 0.61
N GLY A 61 1.83 -1.45 -0.19
CA GLY A 61 1.36 -2.00 -1.47
C GLY A 61 0.80 -0.90 -2.38
N ASP A 62 -0.35 -1.16 -2.99
CA ASP A 62 -0.97 -0.26 -3.96
C ASP A 62 -1.95 0.76 -3.33
N MET A 63 -1.88 0.99 -2.02
CA MET A 63 -2.58 2.12 -1.38
C MET A 63 -2.11 3.47 -1.96
N VAL A 64 -0.83 3.53 -2.33
CA VAL A 64 -0.16 4.68 -2.96
C VAL A 64 0.58 4.19 -4.20
N LEU A 65 0.52 4.95 -5.27
CA LEU A 65 1.28 4.70 -6.49
C LEU A 65 2.54 5.57 -6.51
N GLY A 66 3.68 5.01 -6.91
CA GLY A 66 4.90 5.76 -7.17
C GLY A 66 4.98 6.19 -8.64
N GLY A 67 4.77 7.48 -8.91
CA GLY A 67 4.89 8.06 -10.24
C GLY A 67 3.80 7.66 -11.23
N TYR A 68 4.21 7.44 -12.46
CA TYR A 68 3.31 7.14 -13.59
C TYR A 68 3.72 5.84 -14.29
N LEU A 69 2.79 5.26 -15.06
CA LEU A 69 3.01 4.02 -15.84
C LEU A 69 3.59 2.88 -14.98
N GLY A 70 2.92 2.57 -13.86
CA GLY A 70 3.37 1.52 -12.95
C GLY A 70 4.73 1.79 -12.29
N GLY A 71 5.09 3.04 -12.11
CA GLY A 71 6.36 3.45 -11.49
C GLY A 71 7.53 3.66 -12.45
N ALA A 72 7.32 3.51 -13.76
CA ALA A 72 8.39 3.71 -14.76
C ALA A 72 8.83 5.17 -14.89
N ILE A 73 7.95 6.13 -14.58
CA ILE A 73 8.23 7.56 -14.66
C ILE A 73 8.05 8.20 -13.27
N ARG A 74 9.09 8.88 -12.78
CA ARG A 74 9.12 9.54 -11.46
C ARG A 74 8.69 8.64 -10.31
N PRO A 75 9.30 7.45 -10.13
CA PRO A 75 8.85 6.43 -9.17
C PRO A 75 8.77 6.93 -7.73
N THR A 76 9.55 7.94 -7.36
CA THR A 76 9.60 8.51 -6.00
C THR A 76 8.54 9.59 -5.73
N ARG A 77 7.69 9.91 -6.72
CA ARG A 77 6.57 10.84 -6.54
C ARG A 77 5.33 10.06 -6.12
N ALA A 78 4.83 10.31 -4.91
CA ALA A 78 3.57 9.72 -4.47
C ALA A 78 2.38 10.24 -5.29
N GLY A 79 1.43 9.36 -5.54
CA GLY A 79 0.19 9.66 -6.24
C GLY A 79 -0.91 8.66 -5.91
N GLU A 80 -2.13 8.96 -6.32
CA GLU A 80 -3.25 8.07 -6.16
C GLU A 80 -3.20 6.94 -7.20
N HIS A 81 -3.49 5.72 -6.79
CA HIS A 81 -3.62 4.60 -7.71
C HIS A 81 -4.86 4.76 -8.61
N TYR A 82 -4.83 4.18 -9.81
CA TYR A 82 -5.86 4.36 -10.84
C TYR A 82 -7.22 3.78 -10.48
N PHE A 83 -7.27 2.84 -9.53
CA PHE A 83 -8.51 2.24 -9.05
C PHE A 83 -8.36 1.74 -7.62
N HIS A 84 -9.46 1.77 -6.88
CA HIS A 84 -9.60 1.24 -5.52
C HIS A 84 -10.97 0.59 -5.39
N ALA A 85 -11.07 -0.45 -4.58
CA ALA A 85 -12.36 -1.05 -4.21
C ALA A 85 -13.19 -0.04 -3.38
N ASP A 86 -12.54 0.70 -2.48
CA ASP A 86 -13.10 1.79 -1.69
C ASP A 86 -12.09 2.94 -1.60
N ARG A 87 -12.23 3.90 -2.50
CA ARG A 87 -11.35 5.07 -2.59
C ARG A 87 -11.36 5.91 -1.32
N GLN A 88 -12.55 6.16 -0.75
CA GLN A 88 -12.68 7.02 0.42
C GLN A 88 -11.97 6.41 1.63
N ARG A 89 -12.17 5.13 1.85
CA ARG A 89 -11.49 4.38 2.91
C ARG A 89 -9.97 4.34 2.70
N ASN A 90 -9.52 4.16 1.46
CA ASN A 90 -8.09 4.20 1.14
C ASN A 90 -7.45 5.55 1.51
N LEU A 91 -8.11 6.66 1.18
CA LEU A 91 -7.65 8.00 1.52
C LEU A 91 -7.64 8.26 3.04
N GLN A 92 -8.62 7.75 3.78
CA GLN A 92 -8.64 7.80 5.25
C GLN A 92 -7.48 7.02 5.86
N ASN A 93 -7.18 5.83 5.33
CA ASN A 93 -6.06 5.01 5.75
C ASN A 93 -4.71 5.70 5.52
N ILE A 94 -4.51 6.34 4.36
CA ILE A 94 -3.30 7.12 4.10
C ILE A 94 -3.14 8.24 5.14
N ARG A 95 -4.21 8.94 5.50
CA ARG A 95 -4.16 9.96 6.57
C ARG A 95 -3.77 9.37 7.93
N THR A 96 -4.32 8.21 8.27
CA THR A 96 -3.98 7.51 9.50
C THR A 96 -2.48 7.17 9.52
N LEU A 97 -1.93 6.68 8.43
CA LEU A 97 -0.49 6.42 8.30
C LEU A 97 0.34 7.70 8.39
N LEU A 98 -0.16 8.82 7.87
CA LEU A 98 0.48 10.13 8.03
C LEU A 98 0.43 10.68 9.47
N GLN A 99 -0.37 10.11 10.37
CA GLN A 99 -0.38 10.42 11.80
C GLN A 99 0.52 9.48 12.62
N SER A 100 0.99 8.38 12.01
CA SER A 100 1.90 7.41 12.64
C SER A 100 3.37 7.85 12.54
N THR A 101 4.27 6.95 12.93
CA THR A 101 5.73 7.13 12.82
C THR A 101 6.28 6.85 11.42
N ALA A 102 5.43 6.49 10.44
CA ALA A 102 5.81 6.20 9.07
C ALA A 102 6.60 7.36 8.42
N ARG A 103 7.77 7.06 7.87
CA ARG A 103 8.68 8.06 7.25
C ARG A 103 8.95 7.77 5.79
N GLU A 104 9.03 6.50 5.43
CA GLU A 104 9.30 6.01 4.09
C GLU A 104 8.28 4.93 3.73
N PHE A 105 7.67 5.08 2.57
CA PHE A 105 6.60 4.20 2.10
C PHE A 105 7.09 3.34 0.93
N HIS A 106 7.06 2.04 1.12
CA HIS A 106 7.36 1.02 0.11
C HIS A 106 6.06 0.59 -0.57
N LEU A 107 6.05 0.64 -1.88
CA LEU A 107 4.86 0.55 -2.71
C LEU A 107 4.86 -0.74 -3.54
N GLY A 108 3.69 -1.15 -4.05
CA GLY A 108 3.59 -2.23 -5.01
C GLY A 108 4.12 -1.84 -6.39
N HIS A 109 4.00 -0.55 -6.75
CA HIS A 109 4.45 -0.01 -8.02
C HIS A 109 5.20 1.31 -7.81
N GLY A 110 6.47 1.36 -8.24
CA GLY A 110 7.37 2.49 -7.99
C GLY A 110 7.86 2.54 -6.54
N GLY A 111 8.24 3.72 -6.08
CA GLY A 111 8.76 3.94 -4.74
C GLY A 111 10.25 3.54 -4.58
N PRO A 112 10.76 3.57 -3.32
CA PRO A 112 10.06 4.09 -2.15
C PRO A 112 9.77 5.60 -2.28
N VAL A 113 8.73 6.06 -1.58
CA VAL A 113 8.38 7.49 -1.51
C VAL A 113 8.54 8.00 -0.09
N SER A 114 8.97 9.25 0.05
CA SER A 114 9.12 9.88 1.35
C SER A 114 7.76 10.31 1.92
N ARG A 115 7.69 10.46 3.25
CA ARG A 115 6.55 11.07 3.94
C ARG A 115 6.17 12.43 3.34
N GLU A 116 7.14 13.26 3.00
CA GLU A 116 6.92 14.57 2.38
C GLU A 116 6.20 14.45 1.03
N SER A 117 6.61 13.46 0.20
CA SER A 117 5.95 13.19 -1.07
C SER A 117 4.49 12.76 -0.88
N VAL A 118 4.21 11.93 0.13
CA VAL A 118 2.84 11.51 0.46
C VAL A 118 2.02 12.69 1.00
N LEU A 119 2.59 13.52 1.88
CA LEU A 119 1.93 14.75 2.36
C LEU A 119 1.60 15.71 1.21
N THR A 120 2.51 15.90 0.26
CA THR A 120 2.28 16.74 -0.92
C THR A 120 1.13 16.21 -1.78
N ALA A 121 1.01 14.89 -1.93
CA ALA A 121 -0.03 14.29 -2.75
C ALA A 121 -1.41 14.20 -2.06
N PHE A 122 -1.43 14.06 -0.73
CA PHE A 122 -2.64 13.71 0.02
C PHE A 122 -2.96 14.62 1.22
N GLY A 123 -2.07 15.60 1.54
CA GLY A 123 -2.21 16.45 2.73
C GLY A 123 -3.43 17.37 2.72
N ASP A 124 -3.83 17.85 1.55
CA ASP A 124 -4.95 18.81 1.38
C ASP A 124 -6.33 18.15 1.23
N LEU A 125 -6.41 16.83 1.43
CA LEU A 125 -7.70 16.15 1.37
C LEU A 125 -8.62 16.68 2.49
N PRO A 126 -9.90 17.03 2.23
CA PRO A 126 -10.83 17.52 3.24
C PRO A 126 -10.97 16.49 4.38
N ALA A 127 -11.17 16.97 5.61
CA ALA A 127 -11.50 16.11 6.74
C ALA A 127 -12.79 15.32 6.43
N PRO A 128 -12.96 14.10 6.97
CA PRO A 128 -14.15 13.28 6.76
C PRO A 128 -15.41 13.94 7.32
#